data_e56f715c52f9e2869ffdd07986e70102
#
_entry.id   e56f715c52f9e2869ffdd07986e70102
#
_cell.length_a   1.000
_cell.length_b   1.000
_cell.length_c   1.000
_cell.angle_alpha   90.00
_cell.angle_beta   90.00
_cell.angle_gamma   90.00
#
_symmetry.space_group_name_H-M   'P 1'
#
loop_
_entity.id
_entity.type
_entity.pdbx_description
1 polymer ?
#
loop_
_entity_poly.entity_id
_entity_poly.type
_entity_poly.pdbx_seq_one_letter_code
_entity_poly.pdbx_strand_id
1 'polypeptide(L)'
;MQPCVRLLVGTALVAACASTGPSPETGLTGVVIRGPVTPVCRVDVPCDAPFSAGFTVQKSGQRVAQFQSDTSGRFTVFLAPGPYTVVPNADAPIISPSLQSKTVTVLDNGALTMVQLMFDTGIR
;
A
#
# COMPACT_ATOMS: atom_id res chain seq x y z
N MET A 1 -12.45 19.02 -20.16
CA MET A 1 -12.61 18.52 -20.60
C MET A 1 -13.15 18.31 -21.50
N GLN A 2 -13.22 18.20 -22.10
CA GLN A 2 -13.70 17.85 -22.89
C GLN A 2 -14.18 17.16 -23.36
N PRO A 3 -14.50 17.22 -23.36
CA PRO A 3 -15.22 16.37 -23.78
C PRO A 3 -14.91 15.53 -24.73
N CYS A 4 -14.83 14.71 -24.50
CA CYS A 4 -14.59 13.92 -25.42
C CYS A 4 -15.66 13.81 -26.31
N VAL A 5 -16.37 14.36 -26.31
CA VAL A 5 -17.35 14.19 -27.13
C VAL A 5 -17.77 15.00 -27.96
N ARG A 6 -17.78 15.51 -28.47
CA ARG A 6 -18.14 16.22 -29.16
C ARG A 6 -18.43 16.14 -30.21
N LEU A 7 -18.61 16.01 -30.57
CA LEU A 7 -18.80 15.82 -31.43
C LEU A 7 -19.36 15.62 -32.24
N LEU A 8 -19.64 15.77 -32.23
CA LEU A 8 -20.24 15.59 -32.93
C LEU A 8 -20.25 15.17 -34.01
N VAL A 9 -20.09 15.14 -34.30
CA VAL A 9 -20.03 14.71 -35.27
C VAL A 9 -19.67 13.66 -35.35
N GLY A 10 -19.65 13.41 -34.90
CA GLY A 10 -19.36 12.40 -34.69
C GLY A 10 -18.47 11.73 -34.93
N THR A 11 -18.05 11.63 -34.78
CA THR A 11 -17.18 10.99 -35.05
C THR A 11 -16.54 10.46 -34.20
N ALA A 12 -16.45 10.25 -33.87
CA ALA A 12 -15.88 9.61 -33.25
C ALA A 12 -14.91 9.69 -32.57
N LEU A 13 -14.57 9.88 -32.19
CA LEU A 13 -13.62 9.97 -31.57
C LEU A 13 -13.69 9.75 -30.31
N VAL A 14 -14.13 9.64 -29.89
CA VAL A 14 -14.39 9.33 -28.78
C VAL A 14 -13.54 8.59 -27.99
N ALA A 15 -12.90 7.80 -28.30
CA ALA A 15 -12.10 6.97 -27.51
C ALA A 15 -11.00 7.65 -26.77
N ALA A 16 -10.68 8.82 -27.11
CA ALA A 16 -9.53 9.46 -26.53
C ALA A 16 -9.68 9.79 -25.07
N CYS A 17 -10.86 9.83 -24.54
CA CYS A 17 -11.00 10.17 -23.17
C CYS A 17 -10.58 9.14 -22.23
N ALA A 18 -10.50 7.94 -22.64
CA ALA A 18 -10.44 6.87 -21.67
C ALA A 18 -9.08 6.63 -21.09
N SER A 19 -8.05 7.18 -21.66
CA SER A 19 -6.72 6.69 -21.31
C SER A 19 -5.88 7.69 -20.60
N THR A 20 -6.47 8.71 -20.00
CA THR A 20 -5.67 9.78 -19.46
C THR A 20 -5.20 9.55 -18.04
N GLY A 21 -5.70 8.56 -17.35
CA GLY A 21 -5.30 8.34 -15.98
C GLY A 21 -3.91 7.79 -15.86
N PRO A 22 -3.35 7.84 -14.65
CA PRO A 22 -2.08 7.19 -14.40
C PRO A 22 -2.19 5.71 -14.62
N SER A 23 -1.06 5.09 -14.90
CA SER A 23 -1.03 3.66 -15.10
C SER A 23 -1.35 2.94 -13.82
N PRO A 24 -2.26 1.96 -13.84
CA PRO A 24 -2.52 1.16 -12.66
C PRO A 24 -1.55 0.01 -12.50
N GLU A 25 -0.47 -0.02 -13.26
CA GLU A 25 0.44 -1.17 -13.24
C GLU A 25 1.54 -1.05 -12.22
N THR A 26 1.75 0.13 -11.65
CA THR A 26 2.73 0.29 -10.59
C THR A 26 2.05 0.39 -9.25
N GLY A 27 2.80 0.18 -8.20
CA GLY A 27 2.31 0.23 -6.85
C GLY A 27 3.14 -0.65 -5.94
N LEU A 28 2.53 -1.05 -4.83
CA LEU A 28 3.18 -1.88 -3.84
C LEU A 28 2.41 -3.18 -3.69
N THR A 29 3.15 -4.26 -3.52
CA THR A 29 2.57 -5.54 -3.15
C THR A 29 3.50 -6.20 -2.15
N GLY A 30 2.96 -6.96 -1.22
CA GLY A 30 3.82 -7.62 -0.26
C GLY A 30 3.09 -8.11 0.94
N VAL A 31 3.81 -8.14 2.05
CA VAL A 31 3.32 -8.74 3.29
C VAL A 31 3.64 -7.82 4.46
N VAL A 32 2.68 -7.69 5.37
CA VAL A 32 2.91 -7.00 6.64
C VAL A 32 3.02 -8.04 7.75
N ILE A 33 4.03 -7.87 8.60
CA ILE A 33 4.39 -8.83 9.63
C ILE A 33 4.60 -8.07 10.93
N ARG A 34 4.21 -8.67 12.01
CA ARG A 34 4.46 -8.09 13.34
C ARG A 34 5.18 -9.10 14.21
N GLY A 35 5.97 -8.59 15.14
CA GLY A 35 6.69 -9.40 16.09
C GLY A 35 7.23 -8.58 17.24
N PRO A 36 7.64 -9.23 18.31
CA PRO A 36 7.46 -10.67 18.57
C PRO A 36 6.00 -10.97 18.93
N VAL A 37 5.54 -12.18 18.63
CA VAL A 37 4.17 -12.57 18.97
C VAL A 37 4.12 -13.29 20.31
N THR A 38 5.27 -13.54 20.91
CA THR A 38 5.39 -14.10 22.26
C THR A 38 6.51 -13.37 22.99
N PRO A 39 6.46 -13.32 24.34
CA PRO A 39 7.52 -12.63 25.10
C PRO A 39 8.88 -13.26 24.93
N VAL A 40 8.95 -14.55 24.66
CA VAL A 40 10.23 -15.26 24.50
C VAL A 40 10.23 -15.90 23.13
N CYS A 41 11.21 -15.54 22.33
CA CYS A 41 11.37 -16.11 21.01
C CYS A 41 12.29 -17.33 21.11
N ARG A 42 11.87 -18.43 20.52
CA ARG A 42 12.61 -19.67 20.56
C ARG A 42 13.21 -19.97 19.20
N VAL A 43 14.31 -20.70 19.22
CA VAL A 43 14.91 -21.23 18.01
C VAL A 43 13.90 -22.18 17.36
N ASP A 44 13.76 -22.10 16.06
CA ASP A 44 12.90 -22.98 15.26
C ASP A 44 11.41 -22.75 15.47
N VAL A 45 11.03 -21.72 16.21
CA VAL A 45 9.61 -21.37 16.37
C VAL A 45 9.44 -19.95 15.86
N PRO A 46 8.55 -19.73 14.89
CA PRO A 46 8.34 -18.38 14.37
C PRO A 46 7.92 -17.42 15.49
N CYS A 47 8.59 -16.30 15.56
CA CYS A 47 8.31 -15.26 16.56
C CYS A 47 7.58 -14.08 15.95
N ASP A 48 7.41 -14.09 14.66
CA ASP A 48 6.70 -13.08 13.90
C ASP A 48 5.50 -13.73 13.24
N ALA A 49 4.53 -12.92 12.89
CA ALA A 49 3.36 -13.43 12.18
C ALA A 49 2.78 -12.36 11.27
N PRO A 50 2.25 -12.76 10.13
CA PRO A 50 1.50 -11.82 9.31
C PRO A 50 0.21 -11.41 10.04
N PHE A 51 -0.32 -10.27 9.67
CA PHE A 51 -1.53 -9.79 10.31
C PHE A 51 -2.37 -8.95 9.35
N SER A 52 -3.65 -8.85 9.67
CA SER A 52 -4.61 -8.06 8.90
C SER A 52 -4.82 -6.73 9.58
N ALA A 53 -4.68 -5.65 8.82
CA ALA A 53 -4.91 -4.31 9.34
C ALA A 53 -5.07 -3.33 8.18
N GLY A 54 -5.58 -2.15 8.49
CA GLY A 54 -5.67 -1.08 7.52
C GLY A 54 -4.46 -0.17 7.60
N PHE A 55 -4.08 0.37 6.45
CA PHE A 55 -2.93 1.25 6.33
C PHE A 55 -3.29 2.44 5.47
N THR A 56 -2.71 3.58 5.78
CA THR A 56 -2.86 4.80 5.01
C THR A 56 -1.55 5.09 4.29
N VAL A 57 -1.63 5.39 3.01
CA VAL A 57 -0.47 5.77 2.22
C VAL A 57 -0.48 7.27 2.04
N GLN A 58 0.64 7.91 2.36
CA GLN A 58 0.78 9.36 2.29
C GLN A 58 1.89 9.74 1.32
N LYS A 59 1.70 10.88 0.69
CA LYS A 59 2.73 11.51 -0.12
C LYS A 59 2.77 12.97 0.27
N SER A 60 3.95 13.45 0.68
CA SER A 60 4.12 14.83 1.13
C SER A 60 3.12 15.20 2.23
N GLY A 61 2.90 14.29 3.16
CA GLY A 61 2.01 14.53 4.29
C GLY A 61 0.53 14.39 4.00
N GLN A 62 0.15 14.08 2.77
CA GLN A 62 -1.25 13.95 2.41
C GLN A 62 -1.59 12.52 2.07
N ARG A 63 -2.77 12.09 2.52
CA ARG A 63 -3.25 10.76 2.22
C ARG A 63 -3.59 10.66 0.74
N VAL A 64 -3.01 9.68 0.07
CA VAL A 64 -3.25 9.45 -1.34
C VAL A 64 -3.90 8.10 -1.61
N ALA A 65 -3.84 7.17 -0.65
CA ALA A 65 -4.44 5.85 -0.82
C ALA A 65 -4.58 5.17 0.53
N GLN A 66 -5.31 4.08 0.54
CA GLN A 66 -5.45 3.20 1.70
C GLN A 66 -5.46 1.77 1.22
N PHE A 67 -5.03 0.87 2.08
CA PHE A 67 -5.15 -0.55 1.78
C PHE A 67 -5.39 -1.35 3.05
N GLN A 68 -5.84 -2.57 2.87
CA GLN A 68 -6.11 -3.50 3.95
C GLN A 68 -5.32 -4.77 3.66
N SER A 69 -4.54 -5.25 4.61
CA SER A 69 -3.90 -6.55 4.47
C SER A 69 -4.89 -7.64 4.87
N ASP A 70 -4.73 -8.82 4.29
CA ASP A 70 -5.56 -9.96 4.63
C ASP A 70 -4.97 -10.71 5.82
N THR A 71 -5.57 -11.84 6.18
CA THR A 71 -5.11 -12.61 7.34
C THR A 71 -3.73 -13.23 7.14
N SER A 72 -3.29 -13.33 5.89
CA SER A 72 -1.92 -13.75 5.57
C SER A 72 -0.98 -12.56 5.48
N GLY A 73 -1.45 -11.37 5.83
CA GLY A 73 -0.66 -10.16 5.78
C GLY A 73 -0.44 -9.60 4.40
N ARG A 74 -1.05 -10.18 3.39
CA ARG A 74 -0.81 -9.77 2.01
C ARG A 74 -1.62 -8.55 1.63
N PHE A 75 -1.04 -7.71 0.82
CA PHE A 75 -1.71 -6.52 0.33
C PHE A 75 -1.21 -6.15 -1.06
N THR A 76 -2.03 -5.37 -1.77
CA THR A 76 -1.65 -4.76 -3.03
C THR A 76 -2.33 -3.40 -3.10
N VAL A 77 -1.58 -2.38 -3.48
CA VAL A 77 -2.14 -1.05 -3.68
C VAL A 77 -1.47 -0.43 -4.90
N PHE A 78 -2.27 0.15 -5.77
CA PHE A 78 -1.77 0.75 -7.00
C PHE A 78 -1.45 2.22 -6.75
N LEU A 79 -0.24 2.62 -7.12
CA LEU A 79 0.29 3.96 -6.88
C LEU A 79 1.20 4.34 -8.04
N ALA A 80 1.23 5.62 -8.36
CA ALA A 80 2.21 6.13 -9.32
C ALA A 80 3.62 5.96 -8.75
N PRO A 81 4.64 5.90 -9.61
CA PRO A 81 6.01 5.80 -9.13
C PRO A 81 6.38 6.96 -8.23
N GLY A 82 7.19 6.70 -7.22
CA GLY A 82 7.68 7.72 -6.32
C GLY A 82 7.76 7.26 -4.88
N PRO A 83 8.20 8.14 -3.98
CA PRO A 83 8.31 7.82 -2.56
C PRO A 83 6.99 8.05 -1.84
N TYR A 84 6.73 7.20 -0.86
CA TYR A 84 5.50 7.25 -0.05
C TYR A 84 5.80 6.88 1.38
N THR A 85 4.89 7.25 2.27
CA THR A 85 4.94 6.84 3.67
C THR A 85 3.70 6.00 3.94
N VAL A 86 3.91 4.82 4.51
CA VAL A 86 2.82 3.91 4.89
C VAL A 86 2.64 4.00 6.39
N VAL A 87 1.44 4.33 6.84
CA VAL A 87 1.14 4.53 8.26
C VAL A 87 0.06 3.54 8.66
N PRO A 88 0.32 2.68 9.66
CA PRO A 88 -0.74 1.81 10.17
C PRO A 88 -1.89 2.62 10.76
N ASN A 89 -3.10 2.14 10.56
CA ASN A 89 -4.25 2.77 11.18
C ASN A 89 -4.24 2.54 12.69
N ALA A 90 -4.98 3.36 13.41
CA ALA A 90 -4.93 3.36 14.87
C ALA A 90 -5.36 2.04 15.50
N ASP A 91 -6.17 1.25 14.79
CA ASP A 91 -6.65 -0.03 15.30
C ASP A 91 -5.78 -1.21 14.92
N ALA A 92 -4.63 -0.98 14.32
CA ALA A 92 -3.71 -2.07 13.97
C ALA A 92 -3.21 -2.74 15.25
N PRO A 93 -3.08 -4.08 15.25
CA PRO A 93 -2.68 -4.80 16.46
C PRO A 93 -1.15 -4.77 16.68
N ILE A 94 -0.62 -3.58 16.78
CA ILE A 94 0.80 -3.31 17.04
C ILE A 94 0.88 -2.15 18.02
N ILE A 95 2.05 -1.97 18.63
CA ILE A 95 2.19 -0.89 19.59
C ILE A 95 2.31 0.44 18.85
N SER A 96 1.62 1.45 19.36
CA SER A 96 1.73 2.82 18.85
C SER A 96 1.72 2.88 17.32
N PRO A 97 0.63 2.46 16.68
CA PRO A 97 0.63 2.33 15.22
C PRO A 97 1.08 3.59 14.48
N SER A 98 0.64 4.76 14.92
CA SER A 98 0.96 5.99 14.21
C SER A 98 2.43 6.35 14.26
N LEU A 99 3.19 5.74 15.17
CA LEU A 99 4.63 5.98 15.29
C LEU A 99 5.45 4.99 14.48
N GLN A 100 4.81 4.04 13.84
CA GLN A 100 5.52 3.01 13.09
C GLN A 100 5.32 3.19 11.59
N SER A 101 5.42 4.43 11.12
CA SER A 101 5.33 4.66 9.68
C SER A 101 6.57 4.11 8.98
N LYS A 102 6.40 3.72 7.73
CA LYS A 102 7.47 3.17 6.90
C LYS A 102 7.57 3.96 5.61
N THR A 103 8.77 4.26 5.19
CA THR A 103 9.01 4.92 3.92
C THR A 103 9.27 3.86 2.86
N VAL A 104 8.59 3.95 1.74
CA VAL A 104 8.73 3.01 0.64
C VAL A 104 8.82 3.79 -0.66
N THR A 105 9.39 3.17 -1.68
CA THR A 105 9.50 3.78 -3.00
C THR A 105 8.87 2.84 -4.02
N VAL A 106 7.93 3.38 -4.78
CA VAL A 106 7.35 2.65 -5.92
C VAL A 106 8.26 2.89 -7.11
N LEU A 107 8.75 1.81 -7.69
CA LEU A 107 9.68 1.90 -8.81
C LEU A 107 8.95 2.20 -10.11
N ASP A 108 9.61 2.94 -10.99
CA ASP A 108 9.03 3.30 -12.27
C ASP A 108 9.46 2.26 -13.33
N ASN A 109 8.94 1.05 -13.18
CA ASN A 109 9.33 -0.06 -14.05
C ASN A 109 8.13 -0.80 -14.63
N GLY A 110 6.94 -0.21 -14.54
CA GLY A 110 5.73 -0.84 -15.09
C GLY A 110 5.23 -2.03 -14.33
N ALA A 111 5.72 -2.25 -13.11
CA ALA A 111 5.34 -3.42 -12.31
C ALA A 111 5.14 -3.02 -10.86
N LEU A 112 4.52 -3.91 -10.09
CA LEU A 112 4.39 -3.70 -8.66
C LEU A 112 5.74 -3.87 -7.98
N THR A 113 6.01 -3.02 -7.01
CA THR A 113 7.21 -3.09 -6.19
C THR A 113 6.92 -3.98 -4.99
N MET A 114 7.76 -4.98 -4.77
CA MET A 114 7.57 -5.93 -3.66
C MET A 114 8.21 -5.39 -2.40
N VAL A 115 7.47 -5.42 -1.30
CA VAL A 115 7.97 -4.94 -0.01
C VAL A 115 7.51 -5.87 1.09
N GLN A 116 8.27 -5.88 2.17
CA GLN A 116 7.89 -6.54 3.41
C GLN A 116 7.96 -5.51 4.52
N LEU A 117 6.87 -5.33 5.22
CA LEU A 117 6.80 -4.32 6.27
C LEU A 117 6.74 -5.01 7.62
N MET A 118 7.67 -4.66 8.49
CA MET A 118 7.79 -5.26 9.83
C MET A 118 7.39 -4.24 10.87
N PHE A 119 6.61 -4.68 11.84
CA PHE A 119 6.11 -3.82 12.90
C PHE A 119 6.31 -4.46 14.26
N ASP A 120 6.37 -3.62 15.29
CA ASP A 120 6.61 -4.05 16.66
C ASP A 120 5.27 -4.21 17.37
N THR A 121 5.06 -5.38 17.97
CA THR A 121 3.85 -5.61 18.75
C THR A 121 3.88 -4.94 20.11
N GLY A 122 5.07 -4.65 20.63
CA GLY A 122 5.22 -4.18 22.00
C GLY A 122 5.28 -5.27 23.04
N ILE A 123 5.16 -6.51 22.63
CA ILE A 123 5.26 -7.64 23.56
C ILE A 123 6.72 -7.79 23.99
N ARG A 124 6.94 -7.91 25.31
CA ARG A 124 8.30 -8.03 25.88
C ARG A 124 8.39 -9.23 26.80
#